data_efa02b4f1ea7f66a47b9bce31312f90d
#
_entry.id   efa02b4f1ea7f66a47b9bce31312f90d
#
_cell.length_a   1.000
_cell.length_b   1.000
_cell.length_c   1.000
_cell.angle_alpha   90.00
_cell.angle_beta   90.00
_cell.angle_gamma   90.00
#
_symmetry.space_group_name_H-M   'P 1'
#
loop_
_entity.id
_entity.type
_entity.pdbx_description
1 polymer ?
#
loop_
_entity_poly.entity_id
_entity_poly.type
_entity_poly.pdbx_seq_one_letter_code
_entity_poly.pdbx_strand_id
1 'polypeptide(L)'
;MCSDLGLCFMAEKISKWVKFKRFLKRNMTPTWAKHFGYQVFAFLVSVAMVIGVADYAVTKTYDGMELSFVDNFTITAHTGAFGTEMNTVQSVQAAVDHHADIVELDIRQRPDGTVVMSHDFVVTNNDGNPVEDAFVILQNAEIQINLDIKETKSLDNLYDLLVKYNLVEKSFLTGIETINVRAVKDSKCADMDYYLNYIPSRVRVFFDEYRQKLVDLLEETGAVGINCNHKYANSQLSSLLHKKGYKLSVWTVDKERTAKKMLAIKPDNITTKDPDMIQKVIDNWGK
;
A
#
# COMPACT_ATOMS: atom_id res chain seq x y z
N MET A 1 -14.60 30.95 45.31
CA MET A 1 -15.86 30.30 44.94
C MET A 1 -15.74 29.33 43.73
N CYS A 2 -14.63 28.60 43.58
CA CYS A 2 -14.40 27.64 42.45
C CYS A 2 -14.00 26.21 42.90
N SER A 3 -13.99 25.90 44.21
CA SER A 3 -13.57 24.58 44.72
C SER A 3 -14.71 23.57 44.93
N ASP A 4 -15.95 24.02 45.04
CA ASP A 4 -17.07 23.13 45.42
C ASP A 4 -17.70 22.39 44.20
N LEU A 5 -17.63 22.93 42.99
CA LEU A 5 -18.17 22.29 41.78
C LEU A 5 -17.36 21.04 41.33
N GLY A 6 -16.04 21.07 41.52
CA GLY A 6 -15.17 19.94 41.16
C GLY A 6 -15.37 18.74 42.09
N LEU A 7 -15.54 18.98 43.39
CA LEU A 7 -15.79 17.95 44.41
C LEU A 7 -17.16 17.31 44.25
N CYS A 8 -18.19 18.10 43.88
CA CYS A 8 -19.55 17.61 43.63
C CYS A 8 -19.61 16.67 42.41
N PHE A 9 -18.90 17.01 41.32
CA PHE A 9 -18.79 16.17 40.10
C PHE A 9 -18.03 14.86 40.33
N MET A 10 -16.96 14.89 41.14
CA MET A 10 -16.24 13.67 41.53
C MET A 10 -17.10 12.77 42.44
N ALA A 11 -17.78 13.33 43.43
CA ALA A 11 -18.66 12.59 44.36
C ALA A 11 -19.79 11.90 43.58
N GLU A 12 -20.40 12.58 42.57
CA GLU A 12 -21.46 12.02 41.74
C GLU A 12 -20.97 10.90 40.84
N LYS A 13 -19.79 11.03 40.23
CA LYS A 13 -19.13 9.95 39.45
C LYS A 13 -18.80 8.73 40.33
N ILE A 14 -18.28 8.94 41.52
CA ILE A 14 -17.98 7.87 42.48
C ILE A 14 -19.26 7.17 42.93
N SER A 15 -20.37 7.92 43.18
CA SER A 15 -21.65 7.34 43.55
C SER A 15 -22.25 6.48 42.42
N LYS A 16 -22.17 6.92 41.16
CA LYS A 16 -22.65 6.14 39.99
C LYS A 16 -21.81 4.87 39.81
N TRP A 17 -20.50 4.96 39.99
CA TRP A 17 -19.59 3.81 39.87
C TRP A 17 -19.81 2.78 40.96
N VAL A 18 -20.01 3.22 42.22
CA VAL A 18 -20.34 2.32 43.34
C VAL A 18 -21.70 1.65 43.14
N LYS A 19 -22.72 2.37 42.64
CA LYS A 19 -24.03 1.79 42.29
C LYS A 19 -23.87 0.76 41.16
N PHE A 20 -23.09 1.05 40.14
CA PHE A 20 -22.78 0.12 39.04
C PHE A 20 -22.05 -1.14 39.52
N LYS A 21 -21.03 -1.01 40.39
CA LYS A 21 -20.36 -2.17 41.00
C LYS A 21 -21.32 -3.04 41.84
N ARG A 22 -22.20 -2.41 42.63
CA ARG A 22 -23.22 -3.15 43.38
C ARG A 22 -24.23 -3.86 42.50
N PHE A 23 -24.66 -3.22 41.40
CA PHE A 23 -25.52 -3.82 40.39
C PHE A 23 -24.82 -5.03 39.74
N LEU A 24 -23.58 -4.91 39.31
CA LEU A 24 -22.79 -6.01 38.75
C LEU A 24 -22.68 -7.17 39.76
N LYS A 25 -22.27 -6.90 41.00
CA LYS A 25 -22.09 -7.91 42.05
C LYS A 25 -23.39 -8.65 42.39
N ARG A 26 -24.53 -7.98 42.28
CA ARG A 26 -25.85 -8.57 42.58
C ARG A 26 -26.39 -9.41 41.40
N ASN A 27 -26.12 -9.00 40.15
CA ASN A 27 -26.71 -9.60 38.96
C ASN A 27 -25.74 -10.57 38.24
N MET A 28 -24.43 -10.44 38.44
CA MET A 28 -23.44 -11.35 37.83
C MET A 28 -23.22 -12.58 38.74
N THR A 29 -24.21 -13.47 38.75
CA THR A 29 -24.02 -14.81 39.36
C THR A 29 -23.12 -15.67 38.46
N PRO A 30 -22.45 -16.71 39.00
CA PRO A 30 -21.68 -17.66 38.18
C PRO A 30 -22.51 -18.28 37.05
N THR A 31 -23.79 -18.52 37.28
CA THR A 31 -24.73 -19.02 36.28
C THR A 31 -24.98 -17.99 35.18
N TRP A 32 -25.23 -16.74 35.54
CA TRP A 32 -25.38 -15.66 34.59
C TRP A 32 -24.12 -15.45 33.72
N ALA A 33 -22.94 -15.48 34.36
CA ALA A 33 -21.68 -15.32 33.66
C ALA A 33 -21.45 -16.45 32.62
N LYS A 34 -21.81 -17.68 32.97
CA LYS A 34 -21.77 -18.81 32.02
C LYS A 34 -22.73 -18.60 30.83
N HIS A 35 -23.99 -18.27 31.10
CA HIS A 35 -24.97 -18.01 30.03
C HIS A 35 -24.55 -16.85 29.15
N PHE A 36 -24.10 -15.74 29.71
CA PHE A 36 -23.57 -14.60 28.97
C PHE A 36 -22.36 -15.00 28.12
N GLY A 37 -21.42 -15.77 28.68
CA GLY A 37 -20.26 -16.32 27.95
C GLY A 37 -20.69 -17.18 26.76
N TYR A 38 -21.68 -18.07 26.93
CA TYR A 38 -22.22 -18.86 25.82
C TYR A 38 -22.90 -18.00 24.74
N GLN A 39 -23.66 -16.97 25.14
CA GLN A 39 -24.29 -16.07 24.18
C GLN A 39 -23.26 -15.25 23.38
N VAL A 40 -22.23 -14.71 24.04
CA VAL A 40 -21.14 -14.02 23.38
C VAL A 40 -20.38 -14.96 22.45
N PHE A 41 -20.05 -16.17 22.89
CA PHE A 41 -19.40 -17.17 22.06
C PHE A 41 -20.25 -17.55 20.84
N ALA A 42 -21.53 -17.86 21.03
CA ALA A 42 -22.45 -18.17 19.93
C ALA A 42 -22.59 -17.00 18.94
N PHE A 43 -22.65 -15.76 19.43
CA PHE A 43 -22.67 -14.57 18.59
C PHE A 43 -21.39 -14.45 17.77
N LEU A 44 -20.20 -14.61 18.39
CA LEU A 44 -18.93 -14.53 17.68
C LEU A 44 -18.79 -15.64 16.61
N VAL A 45 -19.23 -16.87 16.92
CA VAL A 45 -19.24 -17.98 15.95
C VAL A 45 -20.20 -17.68 14.80
N SER A 46 -21.39 -17.13 15.09
CA SER A 46 -22.35 -16.74 14.05
C SER A 46 -21.78 -15.64 13.14
N VAL A 47 -21.15 -14.62 13.70
CA VAL A 47 -20.47 -13.55 12.94
C VAL A 47 -19.35 -14.14 12.09
N ALA A 48 -18.51 -15.02 12.63
CA ALA A 48 -17.44 -15.67 11.88
C ALA A 48 -17.97 -16.53 10.72
N MET A 49 -19.07 -17.25 10.92
CA MET A 49 -19.72 -18.02 9.86
C MET A 49 -20.29 -17.11 8.76
N VAL A 50 -20.97 -16.02 9.12
CA VAL A 50 -21.50 -15.07 8.13
C VAL A 50 -20.37 -14.44 7.31
N ILE A 51 -19.29 -14.04 7.98
CA ILE A 51 -18.10 -13.51 7.30
C ILE A 51 -17.52 -14.58 6.36
N GLY A 52 -17.35 -15.81 6.81
CA GLY A 52 -16.81 -16.91 6.00
C GLY A 52 -17.66 -17.22 4.77
N VAL A 53 -18.99 -17.26 4.93
CA VAL A 53 -19.93 -17.49 3.80
C VAL A 53 -19.89 -16.32 2.81
N ALA A 54 -19.94 -15.09 3.31
CA ALA A 54 -19.85 -13.90 2.47
C ALA A 54 -18.52 -13.87 1.71
N ASP A 55 -17.45 -14.25 2.38
CA ASP A 55 -16.11 -14.37 1.84
C ASP A 55 -16.03 -15.38 0.69
N TYR A 56 -16.54 -16.58 0.92
CA TYR A 56 -16.63 -17.63 -0.09
C TYR A 56 -17.47 -17.18 -1.29
N ALA A 57 -18.64 -16.58 -1.05
CA ALA A 57 -19.51 -16.09 -2.11
C ALA A 57 -18.83 -15.00 -2.98
N VAL A 58 -18.13 -14.05 -2.34
CA VAL A 58 -17.38 -13.01 -3.05
C VAL A 58 -16.26 -13.61 -3.88
N THR A 59 -15.51 -14.59 -3.33
CA THR A 59 -14.42 -15.25 -4.07
C THR A 59 -14.97 -16.00 -5.28
N LYS A 60 -16.08 -16.71 -5.13
CA LYS A 60 -16.76 -17.41 -6.25
C LYS A 60 -17.30 -16.45 -7.30
N THR A 61 -17.68 -15.23 -6.92
CA THR A 61 -18.08 -14.20 -7.88
C THR A 61 -16.90 -13.81 -8.78
N TYR A 62 -15.69 -13.68 -8.24
CA TYR A 62 -14.50 -13.40 -9.04
C TYR A 62 -14.13 -14.55 -9.97
N ASP A 63 -14.24 -15.81 -9.51
CA ASP A 63 -13.99 -17.00 -10.35
C ASP A 63 -14.91 -17.07 -11.58
N GLY A 64 -16.12 -16.52 -11.49
CA GLY A 64 -17.07 -16.44 -12.60
C GLY A 64 -16.89 -15.24 -13.53
N MET A 65 -15.96 -14.31 -13.21
CA MET A 65 -15.68 -13.15 -14.07
C MET A 65 -14.63 -13.49 -15.12
N GLU A 66 -14.78 -12.96 -16.33
CA GLU A 66 -13.72 -13.03 -17.32
C GLU A 66 -12.54 -12.18 -16.88
N LEU A 67 -11.37 -12.80 -16.78
CA LEU A 67 -10.12 -12.09 -16.49
C LEU A 67 -9.68 -11.33 -17.74
N SER A 68 -9.50 -10.04 -17.59
CA SER A 68 -8.92 -9.18 -18.61
C SER A 68 -8.05 -8.12 -17.98
N PHE A 69 -7.00 -7.76 -18.69
CA PHE A 69 -6.00 -6.79 -18.25
C PHE A 69 -6.14 -5.49 -19.03
N VAL A 70 -5.57 -4.43 -18.49
CA VAL A 70 -5.23 -3.22 -19.25
C VAL A 70 -4.01 -3.53 -20.12
N ASP A 71 -3.81 -2.75 -21.17
CA ASP A 71 -2.60 -2.85 -21.97
C ASP A 71 -1.37 -2.58 -21.09
N ASN A 72 -0.35 -3.43 -21.20
CA ASN A 72 0.89 -3.34 -20.41
C ASN A 72 0.70 -3.49 -18.88
N PHE A 73 -0.24 -4.35 -18.45
CA PHE A 73 -0.32 -4.74 -17.04
C PHE A 73 1.00 -5.34 -16.55
N THR A 74 1.44 -4.94 -15.35
CA THR A 74 2.71 -5.36 -14.78
C THR A 74 2.58 -5.84 -13.34
N ILE A 75 3.53 -6.69 -12.93
CA ILE A 75 3.70 -7.15 -11.55
C ILE A 75 5.04 -6.62 -11.04
N THR A 76 4.98 -5.81 -9.98
CA THR A 76 6.18 -5.30 -9.32
C THR A 76 6.62 -6.25 -8.19
N ALA A 77 7.84 -6.73 -8.28
CA ALA A 77 8.51 -7.40 -7.16
C ALA A 77 8.87 -6.34 -6.11
N HIS A 78 8.09 -6.30 -5.02
CA HIS A 78 8.38 -5.45 -3.87
C HIS A 78 9.72 -5.84 -3.25
N THR A 79 10.44 -4.90 -2.67
CA THR A 79 11.68 -5.21 -1.97
C THR A 79 11.48 -6.38 -0.97
N GLY A 80 12.39 -7.37 -0.99
CA GLY A 80 12.25 -8.61 -0.23
C GLY A 80 11.34 -9.66 -0.87
N ALA A 81 10.97 -9.52 -2.16
CA ALA A 81 10.26 -10.55 -2.90
C ALA A 81 11.08 -11.84 -3.04
N PHE A 82 10.38 -12.94 -3.39
CA PHE A 82 10.98 -14.27 -3.56
C PHE A 82 11.70 -14.80 -2.30
N GLY A 83 11.26 -14.37 -1.10
CA GLY A 83 11.81 -14.82 0.18
C GLY A 83 13.19 -14.25 0.52
N THR A 84 13.60 -13.18 -0.13
CA THR A 84 14.86 -12.48 0.14
C THR A 84 14.71 -11.45 1.27
N GLU A 85 15.83 -10.92 1.77
CA GLU A 85 15.85 -9.81 2.70
C GLU A 85 15.55 -8.49 1.97
N MET A 86 14.75 -7.63 2.59
CA MET A 86 14.36 -6.33 2.02
C MET A 86 15.56 -5.40 1.85
N ASN A 87 15.53 -4.59 0.79
CA ASN A 87 16.53 -3.56 0.53
C ASN A 87 17.98 -4.09 0.41
N THR A 88 18.11 -5.28 -0.17
CA THR A 88 19.41 -5.92 -0.40
C THR A 88 19.67 -6.16 -1.89
N VAL A 89 20.92 -6.29 -2.25
CA VAL A 89 21.35 -6.67 -3.60
C VAL A 89 20.78 -8.05 -4.00
N GLN A 90 20.65 -8.96 -3.03
CA GLN A 90 20.05 -10.28 -3.23
C GLN A 90 18.57 -10.18 -3.65
N SER A 91 17.81 -9.24 -3.08
CA SER A 91 16.43 -8.99 -3.48
C SER A 91 16.34 -8.51 -4.94
N VAL A 92 17.24 -7.64 -5.34
CA VAL A 92 17.33 -7.14 -6.72
C VAL A 92 17.72 -8.26 -7.69
N GLN A 93 18.75 -9.05 -7.34
CA GLN A 93 19.18 -10.17 -8.16
C GLN A 93 18.06 -11.21 -8.33
N ALA A 94 17.32 -11.52 -7.25
CA ALA A 94 16.19 -12.43 -7.33
C ALA A 94 15.08 -11.91 -8.27
N ALA A 95 14.78 -10.62 -8.25
CA ALA A 95 13.81 -10.03 -9.18
C ALA A 95 14.25 -10.18 -10.64
N VAL A 96 15.54 -10.02 -10.93
CA VAL A 96 16.10 -10.22 -12.28
C VAL A 96 16.08 -11.70 -12.66
N ASP A 97 16.50 -12.60 -11.77
CA ASP A 97 16.56 -14.05 -12.04
C ASP A 97 15.18 -14.66 -12.26
N HIS A 98 14.15 -14.13 -11.59
CA HIS A 98 12.75 -14.54 -11.76
C HIS A 98 12.01 -13.76 -12.87
N HIS A 99 12.71 -12.92 -13.65
CA HIS A 99 12.15 -12.16 -14.76
C HIS A 99 10.93 -11.32 -14.35
N ALA A 100 10.98 -10.66 -13.18
CA ALA A 100 9.93 -9.74 -12.77
C ALA A 100 9.82 -8.58 -13.76
N ASP A 101 8.60 -8.07 -14.00
CA ASP A 101 8.41 -6.93 -14.89
C ASP A 101 9.06 -5.67 -14.32
N ILE A 102 8.92 -5.49 -12.99
CA ILE A 102 9.41 -4.32 -12.28
C ILE A 102 10.03 -4.77 -10.94
N VAL A 103 11.18 -4.19 -10.58
CA VAL A 103 11.75 -4.28 -9.22
C VAL A 103 11.53 -2.99 -8.48
N GLU A 104 11.15 -3.06 -7.21
CA GLU A 104 10.96 -1.88 -6.34
C GLU A 104 12.08 -1.77 -5.33
N LEU A 105 12.56 -0.52 -5.11
CA LEU A 105 13.63 -0.14 -4.21
C LEU A 105 13.18 1.03 -3.32
N ASP A 106 13.31 0.90 -1.99
CA ASP A 106 13.11 2.00 -1.06
C ASP A 106 14.32 2.94 -1.05
N ILE A 107 14.14 4.20 -1.42
CA ILE A 107 15.25 5.15 -1.61
C ILE A 107 15.37 6.15 -0.47
N ARG A 108 16.57 6.17 0.14
CA ARG A 108 17.00 7.16 1.13
C ARG A 108 18.41 7.66 0.85
N GLN A 109 18.87 8.59 1.69
CA GLN A 109 20.20 9.16 1.57
C GLN A 109 20.88 9.27 2.93
N ARG A 110 22.12 8.84 3.01
CA ARG A 110 23.00 9.00 4.18
C ARG A 110 23.37 10.47 4.40
N PRO A 111 23.85 10.85 5.60
CA PRO A 111 24.34 12.19 5.86
C PRO A 111 25.48 12.64 4.94
N ASP A 112 26.30 11.71 4.44
CA ASP A 112 27.39 11.99 3.49
C ASP A 112 26.95 12.14 2.02
N GLY A 113 25.66 12.01 1.74
CA GLY A 113 25.09 12.12 0.40
C GLY A 113 24.96 10.80 -0.35
N THR A 114 25.45 9.67 0.18
CA THR A 114 25.31 8.35 -0.44
C THR A 114 23.84 7.95 -0.51
N VAL A 115 23.33 7.63 -1.71
CA VAL A 115 21.98 7.11 -1.90
C VAL A 115 21.97 5.61 -1.56
N VAL A 116 20.99 5.21 -0.75
CA VAL A 116 20.91 3.85 -0.22
C VAL A 116 19.51 3.27 -0.35
N MET A 117 19.44 1.94 -0.40
CA MET A 117 18.21 1.18 -0.24
C MET A 117 17.93 1.02 1.26
N SER A 118 16.84 1.59 1.75
CA SER A 118 16.38 1.43 3.14
C SER A 118 14.93 1.88 3.30
N HIS A 119 14.11 1.05 3.94
CA HIS A 119 12.77 1.44 4.37
C HIS A 119 12.83 2.37 5.58
N ASP A 120 13.66 2.05 6.56
CA ASP A 120 13.77 2.77 7.82
C ASP A 120 14.64 4.03 7.68
N PHE A 121 14.52 4.91 8.68
CA PHE A 121 15.31 6.15 8.68
C PHE A 121 16.82 5.85 8.70
N VAL A 122 17.55 6.61 7.88
CA VAL A 122 19.00 6.55 7.78
C VAL A 122 19.58 7.72 8.59
N VAL A 123 20.35 7.39 9.63
CA VAL A 123 20.90 8.36 10.60
C VAL A 123 22.41 8.47 10.48
N THR A 124 23.09 7.38 10.13
CA THR A 124 24.54 7.29 10.03
C THR A 124 25.01 6.97 8.62
N ASN A 125 26.31 7.14 8.34
CA ASN A 125 26.91 6.79 7.06
C ASN A 125 27.12 5.26 6.87
N ASN A 126 26.64 4.45 7.82
CA ASN A 126 26.70 2.98 7.72
C ASN A 126 25.31 2.35 7.53
N ASP A 127 24.22 3.16 7.59
CA ASP A 127 22.86 2.65 7.48
C ASP A 127 22.48 2.40 6.01
N GLY A 128 21.65 1.40 5.76
CA GLY A 128 21.18 1.02 4.43
C GLY A 128 22.27 0.47 3.51
N ASN A 129 21.87 -0.14 2.42
CA ASN A 129 22.76 -0.67 1.39
C ASN A 129 22.90 0.33 0.24
N PRO A 130 24.11 0.62 -0.28
CA PRO A 130 24.26 1.53 -1.41
C PRO A 130 23.38 1.11 -2.59
N VAL A 131 22.60 2.03 -3.14
CA VAL A 131 21.76 1.74 -4.31
C VAL A 131 22.59 1.46 -5.55
N GLU A 132 23.80 1.98 -5.59
CA GLU A 132 24.75 1.79 -6.70
C GLU A 132 25.07 0.31 -6.92
N ASP A 133 25.15 -0.50 -5.85
CA ASP A 133 25.37 -1.94 -5.96
C ASP A 133 24.21 -2.66 -6.69
N ALA A 134 22.98 -2.19 -6.51
CA ALA A 134 21.81 -2.65 -7.25
C ALA A 134 21.86 -2.18 -8.72
N PHE A 135 22.27 -0.95 -8.96
CA PHE A 135 22.33 -0.38 -10.32
C PHE A 135 23.36 -1.06 -11.22
N VAL A 136 24.45 -1.57 -10.65
CA VAL A 136 25.41 -2.42 -11.36
C VAL A 136 24.74 -3.67 -11.96
N ILE A 137 23.78 -4.27 -11.26
CA ILE A 137 23.00 -5.41 -11.77
C ILE A 137 21.99 -4.94 -12.81
N LEU A 138 21.21 -3.91 -12.47
CA LEU A 138 20.07 -3.46 -13.25
C LEU A 138 20.44 -2.82 -14.59
N GLN A 139 21.64 -2.25 -14.74
CA GLN A 139 22.09 -1.66 -16.01
C GLN A 139 22.06 -2.64 -17.19
N ASN A 140 22.24 -3.93 -16.92
CA ASN A 140 22.29 -4.99 -17.93
C ASN A 140 21.02 -5.84 -17.97
N ALA A 141 20.03 -5.56 -17.12
CA ALA A 141 18.78 -6.31 -17.04
C ALA A 141 17.64 -5.62 -17.82
N GLU A 142 16.78 -6.41 -18.45
CA GLU A 142 15.55 -5.93 -19.09
C GLU A 142 14.40 -5.92 -18.09
N ILE A 143 14.50 -5.05 -17.09
CA ILE A 143 13.53 -4.89 -16.01
C ILE A 143 13.30 -3.40 -15.77
N GLN A 144 12.07 -2.99 -15.47
CA GLN A 144 11.77 -1.64 -15.03
C GLN A 144 12.07 -1.47 -13.53
N ILE A 145 12.28 -0.23 -13.12
CA ILE A 145 12.69 0.11 -11.76
C ILE A 145 11.67 1.07 -11.15
N ASN A 146 11.02 0.64 -10.08
CA ASN A 146 10.21 1.50 -9.23
C ASN A 146 11.06 2.01 -8.07
N LEU A 147 11.32 3.30 -8.04
CA LEU A 147 12.09 3.99 -6.99
C LEU A 147 11.11 4.59 -5.98
N ASP A 148 10.91 3.91 -4.85
CA ASP A 148 10.00 4.41 -3.79
C ASP A 148 10.72 5.42 -2.90
N ILE A 149 10.46 6.70 -3.16
CA ILE A 149 11.14 7.84 -2.54
C ILE A 149 10.64 8.03 -1.12
N LYS A 150 11.50 7.72 -0.13
CA LYS A 150 11.20 7.92 1.29
C LYS A 150 11.54 9.33 1.78
N GLU A 151 12.40 10.03 1.04
CA GLU A 151 12.80 11.41 1.36
C GLU A 151 13.31 12.15 0.11
N THR A 152 12.86 13.37 -0.08
CA THR A 152 13.12 14.15 -1.31
C THR A 152 14.55 14.67 -1.43
N LYS A 153 15.31 14.71 -0.33
CA LYS A 153 16.73 15.15 -0.37
C LYS A 153 17.62 14.23 -1.22
N SER A 154 17.17 12.99 -1.50
CA SER A 154 17.91 12.00 -2.31
C SER A 154 17.80 12.20 -3.81
N LEU A 155 16.85 13.01 -4.30
CA LEU A 155 16.44 13.05 -5.71
C LEU A 155 17.58 13.40 -6.66
N ASP A 156 18.35 14.46 -6.38
CA ASP A 156 19.40 14.90 -7.29
C ASP A 156 20.57 13.91 -7.36
N ASN A 157 20.99 13.37 -6.21
CA ASN A 157 22.05 12.38 -6.16
C ASN A 157 21.60 11.04 -6.77
N LEU A 158 20.33 10.68 -6.60
CA LEU A 158 19.73 9.53 -7.24
C LEU A 158 19.73 9.67 -8.76
N TYR A 159 19.31 10.84 -9.28
CA TYR A 159 19.29 11.10 -10.72
C TYR A 159 20.71 11.00 -11.32
N ASP A 160 21.72 11.54 -10.66
CA ASP A 160 23.12 11.45 -11.13
C ASP A 160 23.57 9.97 -11.24
N LEU A 161 23.16 9.11 -10.29
CA LEU A 161 23.43 7.68 -10.37
C LEU A 161 22.64 7.01 -11.50
N LEU A 162 21.36 7.36 -11.70
CA LEU A 162 20.56 6.81 -12.81
C LEU A 162 21.18 7.16 -14.17
N VAL A 163 21.65 8.38 -14.35
CA VAL A 163 22.38 8.80 -15.57
C VAL A 163 23.68 7.99 -15.71
N LYS A 164 24.48 7.87 -14.65
CA LYS A 164 25.74 7.13 -14.64
C LYS A 164 25.59 5.67 -15.12
N TYR A 165 24.48 5.02 -14.73
CA TYR A 165 24.19 3.62 -15.06
C TYR A 165 23.24 3.43 -16.24
N ASN A 166 22.85 4.52 -16.93
CA ASN A 166 21.89 4.53 -18.05
C ASN A 166 20.52 3.90 -17.69
N LEU A 167 19.98 4.26 -16.53
CA LEU A 167 18.75 3.68 -15.98
C LEU A 167 17.56 4.65 -15.99
N VAL A 168 17.70 5.91 -16.40
CA VAL A 168 16.65 6.93 -16.35
C VAL A 168 15.38 6.44 -17.07
N GLU A 169 15.50 5.97 -18.31
CA GLU A 169 14.38 5.54 -19.16
C GLU A 169 13.69 4.25 -18.65
N LYS A 170 14.35 3.49 -17.79
CA LYS A 170 13.77 2.28 -17.17
C LYS A 170 13.13 2.55 -15.82
N SER A 171 13.26 3.78 -15.30
CA SER A 171 12.92 4.11 -13.92
C SER A 171 11.73 5.06 -13.84
N PHE A 172 10.91 4.87 -12.82
CA PHE A 172 9.88 5.81 -12.42
C PHE A 172 9.83 5.93 -10.88
N LEU A 173 9.17 6.98 -10.38
CA LEU A 173 9.13 7.25 -8.95
C LEU A 173 7.77 6.88 -8.35
N THR A 174 7.81 6.33 -7.13
CA THR A 174 6.68 6.24 -6.20
C THR A 174 7.07 6.86 -4.86
N GLY A 175 6.21 6.78 -3.83
CA GLY A 175 6.48 7.45 -2.56
C GLY A 175 6.26 8.97 -2.60
N ILE A 176 5.83 9.53 -3.73
CA ILE A 176 5.60 10.96 -3.91
C ILE A 176 4.20 11.32 -3.41
N GLU A 177 4.11 11.98 -2.27
CA GLU A 177 2.88 12.58 -1.75
C GLU A 177 2.69 13.99 -2.32
N THR A 178 1.47 14.52 -2.24
CA THR A 178 1.13 15.86 -2.76
C THR A 178 2.07 16.95 -2.24
N ILE A 179 2.49 16.86 -0.97
CA ILE A 179 3.42 17.81 -0.35
C ILE A 179 4.83 17.75 -0.96
N ASN A 180 5.22 16.64 -1.56
CA ASN A 180 6.55 16.39 -2.11
C ASN A 180 6.65 16.70 -3.62
N VAL A 181 5.53 16.92 -4.30
CA VAL A 181 5.48 17.15 -5.76
C VAL A 181 6.38 18.33 -6.17
N ARG A 182 6.36 19.43 -5.40
CA ARG A 182 7.21 20.57 -5.69
C ARG A 182 8.70 20.22 -5.65
N ALA A 183 9.12 19.43 -4.67
CA ALA A 183 10.51 19.00 -4.56
C ALA A 183 10.94 18.13 -5.75
N VAL A 184 10.05 17.30 -6.30
CA VAL A 184 10.33 16.55 -7.54
C VAL A 184 10.49 17.51 -8.72
N LYS A 185 9.55 18.45 -8.90
CA LYS A 185 9.58 19.43 -9.99
C LYS A 185 10.80 20.38 -9.95
N ASP A 186 11.31 20.68 -8.75
CA ASP A 186 12.47 21.54 -8.53
C ASP A 186 13.81 20.74 -8.57
N SER A 187 13.77 19.40 -8.74
CA SER A 187 14.94 18.51 -8.78
C SER A 187 15.33 18.09 -10.20
N LYS A 188 16.46 17.38 -10.33
CA LYS A 188 16.89 16.75 -11.59
C LYS A 188 15.90 15.66 -12.08
N CYS A 189 15.05 15.12 -11.21
CA CYS A 189 14.02 14.13 -11.54
C CYS A 189 12.73 14.75 -12.14
N ALA A 190 12.70 16.05 -12.44
CA ALA A 190 11.49 16.78 -12.86
C ALA A 190 10.77 16.18 -14.08
N ASP A 191 11.53 15.59 -15.01
CA ASP A 191 11.00 14.98 -16.24
C ASP A 191 10.77 13.47 -16.13
N MET A 192 11.02 12.87 -14.96
CA MET A 192 10.75 11.45 -14.73
C MET A 192 9.27 11.20 -14.47
N ASP A 193 8.75 10.10 -15.00
CA ASP A 193 7.41 9.62 -14.65
C ASP A 193 7.33 9.34 -13.14
N TYR A 194 6.21 9.74 -12.52
CA TYR A 194 5.94 9.36 -11.13
C TYR A 194 4.45 9.13 -10.88
N TYR A 195 4.19 8.23 -9.95
CA TYR A 195 2.85 8.01 -9.40
C TYR A 195 2.67 8.82 -8.13
N LEU A 196 1.50 9.43 -7.98
CA LEU A 196 1.13 10.09 -6.74
C LEU A 196 0.72 9.05 -5.69
N ASN A 197 1.45 8.98 -4.57
CA ASN A 197 1.01 8.21 -3.41
C ASN A 197 -0.16 8.93 -2.76
N TYR A 198 -1.36 8.40 -2.97
CA TYR A 198 -2.60 9.03 -2.54
C TYR A 198 -3.55 8.02 -1.88
N ILE A 199 -4.35 8.48 -0.92
CA ILE A 199 -5.37 7.66 -0.25
C ILE A 199 -6.75 8.08 -0.77
N PRO A 200 -7.26 7.46 -1.86
CA PRO A 200 -8.56 7.79 -2.41
C PRO A 200 -9.69 7.30 -1.50
N SER A 201 -10.78 8.06 -1.47
CA SER A 201 -11.97 7.63 -0.74
C SER A 201 -12.79 6.64 -1.55
N ARG A 202 -12.91 5.40 -1.07
CA ARG A 202 -13.70 4.33 -1.71
C ARG A 202 -15.18 4.67 -1.90
N VAL A 203 -15.72 5.56 -1.06
CA VAL A 203 -17.13 5.98 -1.12
C VAL A 203 -17.28 7.26 -1.94
N ARG A 204 -16.41 8.25 -1.72
CA ARG A 204 -16.53 9.54 -2.42
C ARG A 204 -16.25 9.45 -3.92
N VAL A 205 -15.52 8.43 -4.38
CA VAL A 205 -15.28 8.19 -5.81
C VAL A 205 -16.55 7.91 -6.63
N PHE A 206 -17.70 7.67 -5.96
CA PHE A 206 -19.01 7.59 -6.63
C PHE A 206 -19.63 8.96 -6.93
N PHE A 207 -19.10 10.04 -6.38
CA PHE A 207 -19.62 11.40 -6.55
C PHE A 207 -18.79 12.21 -7.52
N ASP A 208 -19.45 12.89 -8.46
CA ASP A 208 -18.78 13.60 -9.57
C ASP A 208 -17.84 14.70 -9.06
N GLU A 209 -18.22 15.44 -8.02
CA GLU A 209 -17.38 16.49 -7.44
C GLU A 209 -16.02 15.93 -6.95
N TYR A 210 -16.04 14.76 -6.31
CA TYR A 210 -14.80 14.15 -5.84
C TYR A 210 -13.96 13.60 -6.99
N ARG A 211 -14.61 13.00 -7.99
CA ARG A 211 -13.95 12.51 -9.21
C ARG A 211 -13.25 13.64 -9.95
N GLN A 212 -13.93 14.79 -10.10
CA GLN A 212 -13.31 15.95 -10.73
C GLN A 212 -12.11 16.45 -9.93
N LYS A 213 -12.23 16.63 -8.61
CA LYS A 213 -11.11 17.02 -7.74
C LYS A 213 -9.91 16.07 -7.84
N LEU A 214 -10.15 14.77 -8.02
CA LEU A 214 -9.08 13.80 -8.17
C LEU A 214 -8.36 13.94 -9.50
N VAL A 215 -9.11 14.20 -10.58
CA VAL A 215 -8.56 14.47 -11.91
C VAL A 215 -7.77 15.79 -11.92
N ASP A 216 -8.35 16.87 -11.37
CA ASP A 216 -7.69 18.17 -11.25
C ASP A 216 -6.36 18.05 -10.47
N LEU A 217 -6.33 17.24 -9.40
CA LEU A 217 -5.13 16.96 -8.63
C LEU A 217 -4.04 16.28 -9.49
N LEU A 218 -4.41 15.30 -10.32
CA LEU A 218 -3.45 14.62 -11.19
C LEU A 218 -2.94 15.54 -12.30
N GLU A 219 -3.82 16.37 -12.89
CA GLU A 219 -3.45 17.39 -13.87
C GLU A 219 -2.49 18.44 -13.26
N GLU A 220 -2.78 18.96 -12.06
CA GLU A 220 -1.95 19.92 -11.35
C GLU A 220 -0.58 19.36 -10.99
N THR A 221 -0.56 18.12 -10.50
CA THR A 221 0.70 17.48 -10.08
C THR A 221 1.53 17.02 -11.27
N GLY A 222 0.92 16.58 -12.37
CA GLY A 222 1.59 15.98 -13.52
C GLY A 222 1.92 14.49 -13.30
N ALA A 223 1.37 13.88 -12.26
CA ALA A 223 1.57 12.45 -11.99
C ALA A 223 0.92 11.58 -13.08
N VAL A 224 1.57 10.48 -13.48
CA VAL A 224 1.04 9.54 -14.48
C VAL A 224 -0.13 8.70 -13.96
N GLY A 225 -0.34 8.70 -12.63
CA GLY A 225 -1.42 7.95 -12.01
C GLY A 225 -1.36 7.99 -10.48
N ILE A 226 -2.14 7.11 -9.87
CA ILE A 226 -2.20 6.93 -8.41
C ILE A 226 -1.52 5.62 -8.02
N ASN A 227 -0.68 5.67 -7.00
CA ASN A 227 -0.17 4.52 -6.28
C ASN A 227 -0.82 4.47 -4.89
N CYS A 228 -1.61 3.44 -4.59
CA CYS A 228 -2.31 3.36 -3.32
C CYS A 228 -2.34 1.96 -2.72
N ASN A 229 -2.53 1.89 -1.41
CA ASN A 229 -2.77 0.62 -0.76
C ASN A 229 -4.04 -0.03 -1.33
N HIS A 230 -3.98 -1.32 -1.65
CA HIS A 230 -5.07 -2.12 -2.24
C HIS A 230 -6.42 -1.98 -1.50
N LYS A 231 -6.41 -1.63 -0.21
CA LYS A 231 -7.61 -1.41 0.60
C LYS A 231 -8.45 -0.21 0.13
N TYR A 232 -7.83 0.74 -0.56
CA TYR A 232 -8.48 1.97 -1.04
C TYR A 232 -8.88 1.89 -2.51
N ALA A 233 -8.37 0.92 -3.27
CA ALA A 233 -8.71 0.71 -4.66
C ALA A 233 -10.07 0.02 -4.84
N ASN A 234 -10.79 0.41 -5.89
CA ASN A 234 -12.02 -0.22 -6.35
C ASN A 234 -12.21 0.00 -7.87
N SER A 235 -13.20 -0.68 -8.46
CA SER A 235 -13.48 -0.59 -9.90
C SER A 235 -13.85 0.82 -10.37
N GLN A 236 -14.49 1.63 -9.53
CA GLN A 236 -14.87 3.00 -9.86
C GLN A 236 -13.64 3.89 -9.99
N LEU A 237 -12.67 3.72 -9.08
CA LEU A 237 -11.39 4.44 -9.15
C LEU A 237 -10.62 4.03 -10.42
N SER A 238 -10.44 2.72 -10.65
CA SER A 238 -9.76 2.20 -11.83
C SER A 238 -10.39 2.73 -13.14
N SER A 239 -11.71 2.59 -13.28
CA SER A 239 -12.44 3.08 -14.46
C SER A 239 -12.33 4.60 -14.64
N LEU A 240 -12.33 5.38 -13.55
CA LEU A 240 -12.15 6.83 -13.62
C LEU A 240 -10.77 7.18 -14.17
N LEU A 241 -9.72 6.56 -13.61
CA LEU A 241 -8.35 6.83 -13.99
C LEU A 241 -8.11 6.47 -15.46
N HIS A 242 -8.48 5.25 -15.87
CA HIS A 242 -8.32 4.80 -17.27
C HIS A 242 -9.09 5.68 -18.26
N LYS A 243 -10.34 6.06 -17.93
CA LYS A 243 -11.13 6.96 -18.81
C LYS A 243 -10.44 8.32 -19.01
N LYS A 244 -9.60 8.73 -18.08
CA LYS A 244 -8.88 10.00 -18.10
C LYS A 244 -7.42 9.87 -18.54
N GLY A 245 -6.98 8.66 -18.92
CA GLY A 245 -5.62 8.39 -19.36
C GLY A 245 -4.59 8.24 -18.23
N TYR A 246 -5.05 8.08 -16.99
CA TYR A 246 -4.19 7.87 -15.83
C TYR A 246 -4.11 6.39 -15.45
N LYS A 247 -3.05 6.01 -14.76
CA LYS A 247 -2.75 4.65 -14.32
C LYS A 247 -3.11 4.43 -12.84
N LEU A 248 -3.39 3.17 -12.48
CA LEU A 248 -3.60 2.72 -11.11
C LEU A 248 -2.56 1.67 -10.73
N SER A 249 -1.70 1.99 -9.77
CA SER A 249 -0.80 1.03 -9.12
C SER A 249 -1.31 0.72 -7.71
N VAL A 250 -1.28 -0.56 -7.31
CA VAL A 250 -1.76 -0.99 -6.00
C VAL A 250 -0.72 -1.82 -5.24
N TRP A 251 -0.60 -1.59 -3.91
CA TRP A 251 0.35 -2.25 -3.03
C TRP A 251 -0.24 -2.54 -1.63
N THR A 252 0.30 -3.40 -0.79
CA THR A 252 1.07 -4.59 -1.17
C THR A 252 0.09 -5.76 -1.17
N VAL A 253 0.11 -6.57 -2.23
CA VAL A 253 -0.87 -7.64 -2.49
C VAL A 253 -0.20 -9.01 -2.30
N ASP A 254 -0.18 -9.51 -1.06
CA ASP A 254 0.54 -10.73 -0.66
C ASP A 254 -0.39 -11.90 -0.31
N LYS A 255 -1.65 -11.88 -0.79
CA LYS A 255 -2.63 -12.95 -0.55
C LYS A 255 -3.45 -13.20 -1.81
N GLU A 256 -3.63 -14.46 -2.18
CA GLU A 256 -4.41 -14.90 -3.37
C GLU A 256 -5.78 -14.24 -3.45
N ARG A 257 -6.52 -14.18 -2.34
CA ARG A 257 -7.82 -13.50 -2.30
C ARG A 257 -7.74 -12.02 -2.63
N THR A 258 -6.71 -11.33 -2.12
CA THR A 258 -6.50 -9.92 -2.44
C THR A 258 -6.09 -9.74 -3.89
N ALA A 259 -5.27 -10.67 -4.40
CA ALA A 259 -4.86 -10.73 -5.80
C ALA A 259 -6.09 -10.87 -6.72
N LYS A 260 -6.97 -11.84 -6.49
CA LYS A 260 -8.23 -11.99 -7.24
C LYS A 260 -9.05 -10.71 -7.27
N LYS A 261 -9.22 -10.09 -6.10
CA LYS A 261 -9.95 -8.83 -5.99
C LYS A 261 -9.28 -7.69 -6.80
N MET A 262 -7.96 -7.58 -6.72
CA MET A 262 -7.24 -6.51 -7.44
C MET A 262 -7.24 -6.76 -8.95
N LEU A 263 -7.00 -7.98 -9.40
CA LEU A 263 -7.10 -8.36 -10.81
C LEU A 263 -8.49 -8.04 -11.39
N ALA A 264 -9.56 -8.32 -10.63
CA ALA A 264 -10.94 -8.02 -11.05
C ALA A 264 -11.23 -6.51 -11.23
N ILE A 265 -10.48 -5.62 -10.60
CA ILE A 265 -10.64 -4.16 -10.77
C ILE A 265 -9.71 -3.59 -11.84
N LYS A 266 -8.86 -4.42 -12.45
CA LYS A 266 -7.97 -4.07 -13.57
C LYS A 266 -7.03 -2.90 -13.25
N PRO A 267 -6.12 -3.02 -12.28
CA PRO A 267 -5.06 -2.02 -12.10
C PRO A 267 -4.04 -2.12 -13.23
N ASP A 268 -3.21 -1.12 -13.41
CA ASP A 268 -2.06 -1.14 -14.34
C ASP A 268 -0.87 -1.88 -13.73
N ASN A 269 -0.75 -1.84 -12.40
CA ASN A 269 0.33 -2.52 -11.69
C ASN A 269 -0.13 -3.08 -10.33
N ILE A 270 0.43 -4.24 -9.99
CA ILE A 270 0.30 -4.85 -8.66
C ILE A 270 1.69 -5.03 -8.06
N THR A 271 1.96 -4.39 -6.93
CA THR A 271 3.18 -4.60 -6.14
C THR A 271 2.95 -5.68 -5.09
N THR A 272 3.83 -6.69 -5.05
CA THR A 272 3.74 -7.86 -4.17
C THR A 272 5.11 -8.38 -3.74
N LYS A 273 5.17 -9.07 -2.59
CA LYS A 273 6.35 -9.85 -2.17
C LYS A 273 6.38 -11.25 -2.78
N ASP A 274 5.28 -11.67 -3.40
CA ASP A 274 5.16 -13.00 -4.03
C ASP A 274 4.59 -12.86 -5.46
N PRO A 275 5.41 -12.43 -6.44
CA PRO A 275 4.99 -12.34 -7.83
C PRO A 275 4.51 -13.68 -8.39
N ASP A 276 5.13 -14.80 -7.99
CA ASP A 276 4.75 -16.14 -8.43
C ASP A 276 3.32 -16.49 -7.98
N MET A 277 2.89 -16.03 -6.80
CA MET A 277 1.52 -16.19 -6.33
C MET A 277 0.54 -15.43 -7.22
N ILE A 278 0.84 -14.19 -7.61
CA ILE A 278 -0.02 -13.43 -8.54
C ILE A 278 -0.14 -14.18 -9.87
N GLN A 279 0.98 -14.64 -10.43
CA GLN A 279 0.98 -15.39 -11.69
C GLN A 279 0.16 -16.69 -11.57
N LYS A 280 0.31 -17.45 -10.48
CA LYS A 280 -0.51 -18.64 -10.21
C LYS A 280 -2.01 -18.33 -10.14
N VAL A 281 -2.39 -17.20 -9.55
CA VAL A 281 -3.79 -16.76 -9.51
C VAL A 281 -4.30 -16.46 -10.91
N ILE A 282 -3.50 -15.83 -11.77
CA ILE A 282 -3.82 -15.54 -13.17
C ILE A 282 -4.02 -16.86 -13.94
N ASP A 283 -3.06 -17.79 -13.87
CA ASP A 283 -3.05 -19.05 -14.60
C ASP A 283 -4.20 -20.00 -14.20
N ASN A 284 -4.67 -19.89 -12.95
CA ASN A 284 -5.76 -20.69 -12.40
C ASN A 284 -7.10 -19.95 -12.31
N TRP A 285 -7.22 -18.79 -12.96
CA TRP A 285 -8.45 -18.00 -12.95
C TRP A 285 -9.62 -18.77 -13.56
N GLY A 286 -10.73 -18.84 -12.83
CA GLY A 286 -11.95 -19.52 -13.30
C GLY A 286 -11.92 -21.06 -13.27
N LYS A 287 -10.85 -21.67 -12.74
CA LYS A 287 -10.69 -23.14 -12.64
C LYS A 287 -11.20 -23.67 -11.32
#